data_3541a2b1cab481c4a0b964dcf18389db
#
_entry.id   3541a2b1cab481c4a0b964dcf18389db
#
_cell.length_a   1.000
_cell.length_b   1.000
_cell.length_c   1.000
_cell.angle_alpha   90.00
_cell.angle_beta   90.00
_cell.angle_gamma   90.00
#
_symmetry.space_group_name_H-M   'P 1'
#
loop_
_entity.id
_entity.type
_entity.pdbx_description
1 polymer ?
#
loop_
_entity_poly.entity_id
_entity_poly.type
_entity_poly.pdbx_seq_one_letter_code
_entity_poly.pdbx_strand_id
1 'polypeptide(L)'
;MKTKTINILCLVALFPLLLLACHKNDEPEYINPHTVIFFFPYSSDMTSFFKRNINDIEAAALDGAFADERLVICISSTKNRADIIELRDNKRDTLFYYDKPDFTQSAALTQMLSDIITTAPAKKYSFVGGGHGTAWMPADVKTLSKSFGGVNTKTGIENIAEAIQNAGIKMQYILFDGCFMSNVETVYALRNVADYIIGCPTEIMIKGIPYQNCAKFLSDDAPDYDGFCRAFCDYYETYETPCGTIAVACSSELEALADVMREINKSQPFDASILDDVQRLDGYRTPVFYDLGDYVAHLCKDEGLLTSFNAQLSKAVPYKTHTEYFFSERSGKIKLNAYSGLSVSPLTEGNVKLGVEDTEWWEATR
;
A
#
# COMPACT_ATOMS: atom_id res chain seq x y z
N MET A 1 -83.10 -49.26 39.67
CA MET A 1 -82.19 -48.05 39.73
C MET A 1 -81.14 -48.21 38.64
N LYS A 2 -81.26 -47.48 37.57
CA LYS A 2 -80.37 -47.57 36.41
C LYS A 2 -79.51 -46.31 36.36
N THR A 3 -78.24 -46.45 36.57
CA THR A 3 -77.27 -45.40 36.46
C THR A 3 -76.87 -45.17 34.98
N LYS A 4 -77.08 -43.97 34.48
CA LYS A 4 -76.69 -43.57 33.13
C LYS A 4 -75.29 -43.01 33.18
N THR A 5 -74.40 -43.63 32.44
CA THR A 5 -73.03 -43.15 32.19
C THR A 5 -73.06 -42.11 31.06
N ILE A 6 -72.61 -40.93 31.32
CA ILE A 6 -72.47 -39.87 30.33
C ILE A 6 -71.03 -39.96 29.76
N ASN A 7 -70.98 -40.31 28.48
CA ASN A 7 -69.71 -40.21 27.73
C ASN A 7 -69.46 -38.76 27.31
N ILE A 8 -68.42 -38.14 27.86
CA ILE A 8 -67.92 -36.84 27.41
C ILE A 8 -66.90 -37.10 26.29
N LEU A 9 -67.33 -36.77 25.08
CA LEU A 9 -66.48 -36.78 23.90
C LEU A 9 -65.64 -35.47 23.92
N CYS A 10 -64.36 -35.57 24.29
CA CYS A 10 -63.39 -34.42 24.13
C CYS A 10 -63.09 -34.25 22.66
N LEU A 11 -63.67 -33.23 22.06
CA LEU A 11 -63.26 -32.72 20.74
C LEU A 11 -61.97 -31.94 20.90
N VAL A 12 -60.85 -32.55 20.55
CA VAL A 12 -59.59 -31.84 20.44
C VAL A 12 -59.57 -31.08 19.09
N ALA A 13 -59.85 -29.79 19.16
CA ALA A 13 -59.65 -28.87 18.00
C ALA A 13 -58.17 -28.68 17.73
N LEU A 14 -57.68 -29.38 16.73
CA LEU A 14 -56.34 -29.08 16.16
C LEU A 14 -56.41 -27.70 15.48
N PHE A 15 -55.85 -26.70 16.13
CA PHE A 15 -55.59 -25.39 15.52
C PHE A 15 -54.25 -25.52 14.76
N PRO A 16 -54.22 -25.44 13.43
CA PRO A 16 -52.93 -25.36 12.74
C PRO A 16 -52.32 -24.00 13.05
N LEU A 17 -51.27 -23.97 13.87
CA LEU A 17 -50.37 -22.84 13.94
C LEU A 17 -49.70 -22.67 12.55
N LEU A 18 -50.28 -21.82 11.74
CA LEU A 18 -49.59 -21.22 10.61
C LEU A 18 -48.45 -20.36 11.18
N LEU A 19 -47.27 -20.96 11.32
CA LEU A 19 -46.04 -20.25 11.40
C LEU A 19 -45.89 -19.50 10.06
N LEU A 20 -46.34 -18.27 10.02
CA LEU A 20 -45.86 -17.27 9.06
C LEU A 20 -44.39 -17.09 9.37
N ALA A 21 -43.56 -17.98 8.83
CA ALA A 21 -42.16 -17.68 8.59
C ALA A 21 -42.17 -16.49 7.63
N CYS A 22 -41.96 -15.29 8.16
CA CYS A 22 -41.45 -14.21 7.37
C CYS A 22 -40.11 -14.69 6.77
N HIS A 23 -40.17 -15.26 5.58
CA HIS A 23 -39.03 -15.24 4.71
C HIS A 23 -38.80 -13.74 4.43
N LYS A 24 -37.91 -13.12 5.19
CA LYS A 24 -37.10 -12.06 4.60
C LYS A 24 -36.57 -12.69 3.33
N ASN A 25 -36.98 -12.19 2.18
CA ASN A 25 -36.22 -12.37 0.97
C ASN A 25 -34.86 -11.75 1.29
N ASP A 26 -33.94 -12.57 1.74
CA ASP A 26 -32.51 -12.23 1.65
C ASP A 26 -32.23 -12.24 0.15
N GLU A 27 -32.59 -11.16 -0.53
CA GLU A 27 -31.88 -10.80 -1.77
C GLU A 27 -30.42 -10.76 -1.35
N PRO A 28 -29.52 -11.47 -2.06
CA PRO A 28 -28.10 -11.45 -1.71
C PRO A 28 -27.70 -10.00 -1.61
N GLU A 29 -27.30 -9.57 -0.41
CA GLU A 29 -26.83 -8.21 -0.17
C GLU A 29 -25.78 -7.91 -1.24
N TYR A 30 -26.02 -6.91 -2.09
CA TYR A 30 -25.12 -6.60 -3.19
C TYR A 30 -23.77 -6.21 -2.60
N ILE A 31 -22.84 -7.14 -2.61
CA ILE A 31 -21.45 -6.89 -2.20
C ILE A 31 -20.72 -6.35 -3.41
N ASN A 32 -20.23 -5.14 -3.32
CA ASN A 32 -19.44 -4.50 -4.37
C ASN A 32 -18.27 -5.41 -4.80
N PRO A 33 -17.94 -5.45 -6.08
CA PRO A 33 -16.76 -6.21 -6.51
C PRO A 33 -15.48 -5.70 -5.83
N HIS A 34 -15.30 -4.37 -5.71
CA HIS A 34 -14.08 -3.79 -5.19
C HIS A 34 -14.32 -2.46 -4.46
N THR A 35 -13.63 -2.24 -3.34
CA THR A 35 -13.55 -0.95 -2.65
C THR A 35 -12.10 -0.47 -2.63
N VAL A 36 -11.85 0.72 -3.17
CA VAL A 36 -10.54 1.38 -3.12
C VAL A 36 -10.55 2.40 -2.00
N ILE A 37 -9.66 2.22 -1.03
CA ILE A 37 -9.54 3.06 0.17
C ILE A 37 -8.37 4.02 -0.03
N PHE A 38 -8.65 5.31 -0.13
CA PHE A 38 -7.64 6.38 -0.14
C PHE A 38 -7.44 6.89 1.28
N PHE A 39 -6.19 6.95 1.71
CA PHE A 39 -5.82 7.39 3.05
C PHE A 39 -4.86 8.58 2.98
N PHE A 40 -5.34 9.74 3.39
CA PHE A 40 -4.61 11.00 3.45
C PHE A 40 -4.57 11.51 4.90
N PRO A 41 -3.59 11.08 5.70
CA PRO A 41 -3.46 11.49 7.09
C PRO A 41 -3.14 12.99 7.19
N TYR A 42 -3.35 13.58 8.36
CA TYR A 42 -3.04 14.99 8.56
C TYR A 42 -1.56 15.28 8.32
N SER A 43 -1.32 16.32 7.51
CA SER A 43 0.00 16.91 7.32
C SER A 43 -0.13 18.42 7.20
N SER A 44 0.69 19.16 7.95
CA SER A 44 0.64 20.62 7.94
C SER A 44 1.03 21.24 6.59
N ASP A 45 1.82 20.53 5.81
CA ASP A 45 2.38 20.95 4.52
C ASP A 45 1.73 20.28 3.30
N MET A 46 1.16 19.07 3.46
CA MET A 46 0.63 18.29 2.33
C MET A 46 -0.90 18.31 2.19
N THR A 47 -1.66 18.74 3.20
CA THR A 47 -3.14 18.70 3.16
C THR A 47 -3.74 19.41 1.94
N SER A 48 -3.12 20.49 1.45
CA SER A 48 -3.57 21.19 0.24
C SER A 48 -3.32 20.37 -1.04
N PHE A 49 -2.28 19.54 -1.06
CA PHE A 49 -1.96 18.64 -2.16
C PHE A 49 -2.91 17.45 -2.17
N PHE A 50 -3.23 16.88 -1.01
CA PHE A 50 -4.23 15.82 -0.90
C PHE A 50 -5.60 16.24 -1.44
N LYS A 51 -6.03 17.49 -1.17
CA LYS A 51 -7.27 18.01 -1.77
C LYS A 51 -7.21 18.07 -3.30
N ARG A 52 -6.04 18.37 -3.88
CA ARG A 52 -5.87 18.32 -5.35
C ARG A 52 -5.90 16.87 -5.85
N ASN A 53 -5.23 15.94 -5.15
CA ASN A 53 -5.27 14.53 -5.53
C ASN A 53 -6.71 13.98 -5.49
N ILE A 54 -7.53 14.40 -4.53
CA ILE A 54 -8.95 14.02 -4.48
C ILE A 54 -9.71 14.57 -5.70
N ASN A 55 -9.45 15.82 -6.13
CA ASN A 55 -10.04 16.37 -7.34
C ASN A 55 -9.60 15.61 -8.60
N ASP A 56 -8.33 15.18 -8.66
CA ASP A 56 -7.81 14.38 -9.77
C ASP A 56 -8.43 12.97 -9.79
N ILE A 57 -8.67 12.37 -8.61
CA ILE A 57 -9.38 11.08 -8.48
C ILE A 57 -10.83 11.22 -8.95
N GLU A 58 -11.52 12.29 -8.56
CA GLU A 58 -12.88 12.58 -9.05
C GLU A 58 -12.92 12.76 -10.55
N ALA A 59 -11.98 13.52 -11.11
CA ALA A 59 -11.91 13.71 -12.54
C ALA A 59 -11.64 12.38 -13.28
N ALA A 60 -10.76 11.52 -12.74
CA ALA A 60 -10.53 10.18 -13.28
C ALA A 60 -11.80 9.32 -13.24
N ALA A 61 -12.55 9.37 -12.13
CA ALA A 61 -13.81 8.64 -11.99
C ALA A 61 -14.89 9.15 -12.99
N LEU A 62 -14.94 10.46 -13.25
CA LEU A 62 -15.78 11.07 -14.27
C LEU A 62 -15.43 10.58 -15.68
N ASP A 63 -14.16 10.36 -15.95
CA ASP A 63 -13.64 9.85 -17.22
C ASP A 63 -13.76 8.31 -17.33
N GLY A 64 -14.43 7.65 -16.37
CA GLY A 64 -14.76 6.23 -16.39
C GLY A 64 -13.76 5.32 -15.68
N ALA A 65 -12.74 5.86 -14.99
CA ALA A 65 -11.95 5.05 -14.06
C ALA A 65 -12.82 4.67 -12.85
N PHE A 66 -12.58 3.49 -12.30
CA PHE A 66 -13.29 2.98 -11.12
C PHE A 66 -14.81 2.86 -11.29
N ALA A 67 -15.28 2.51 -12.53
CA ALA A 67 -16.72 2.49 -12.85
C ALA A 67 -17.51 1.50 -11.98
N ASP A 68 -16.91 0.38 -11.61
CA ASP A 68 -17.52 -0.70 -10.83
C ASP A 68 -17.03 -0.74 -9.38
N GLU A 69 -16.19 0.22 -8.98
CA GLU A 69 -15.62 0.28 -7.64
C GLU A 69 -16.29 1.33 -6.75
N ARG A 70 -16.21 1.11 -5.44
CA ARG A 70 -16.48 2.14 -4.44
C ARG A 70 -15.19 2.86 -4.07
N LEU A 71 -15.20 4.18 -4.12
CA LEU A 71 -14.07 5.00 -3.73
C LEU A 71 -14.36 5.60 -2.35
N VAL A 72 -13.60 5.15 -1.35
CA VAL A 72 -13.74 5.65 0.02
C VAL A 72 -12.46 6.39 0.40
N ILE A 73 -12.60 7.64 0.80
CA ILE A 73 -11.47 8.53 1.12
C ILE A 73 -11.50 8.87 2.60
N CYS A 74 -10.45 8.50 3.32
CA CYS A 74 -10.14 9.04 4.64
C CYS A 74 -9.23 10.25 4.48
N ILE A 75 -9.72 11.43 4.80
CA ILE A 75 -8.92 12.66 4.78
C ILE A 75 -8.95 13.39 6.11
N SER A 76 -7.76 13.61 6.66
CA SER A 76 -7.59 14.45 7.86
C SER A 76 -7.24 15.89 7.45
N SER A 77 -8.25 16.74 7.35
CA SER A 77 -8.05 18.18 7.03
C SER A 77 -7.45 18.97 8.21
N THR A 78 -7.59 18.47 9.43
CA THR A 78 -7.01 19.02 10.67
C THR A 78 -6.51 17.90 11.57
N LYS A 79 -5.69 18.21 12.57
CA LYS A 79 -5.25 17.26 13.60
C LYS A 79 -6.40 16.63 14.39
N ASN A 80 -7.52 17.31 14.45
CA ASN A 80 -8.62 16.94 15.34
C ASN A 80 -9.78 16.28 14.60
N ARG A 81 -9.67 16.05 13.29
CA ARG A 81 -10.76 15.47 12.52
C ARG A 81 -10.28 14.76 11.28
N ALA A 82 -10.76 13.54 11.08
CA ALA A 82 -10.69 12.83 9.82
C ALA A 82 -12.10 12.51 9.32
N ASP A 83 -12.39 12.89 8.09
CA ASP A 83 -13.64 12.59 7.42
C ASP A 83 -13.48 11.36 6.54
N ILE A 84 -14.46 10.46 6.59
CA ILE A 84 -14.60 9.33 5.67
C ILE A 84 -15.64 9.71 4.64
N ILE A 85 -15.21 9.84 3.40
CA ILE A 85 -15.99 10.36 2.29
C ILE A 85 -16.11 9.26 1.23
N GLU A 86 -17.29 9.00 0.72
CA GLU A 86 -17.50 8.22 -0.48
C GLU A 86 -17.62 9.14 -1.69
N LEU A 87 -16.86 8.83 -2.75
CA LEU A 87 -17.06 9.43 -4.07
C LEU A 87 -17.99 8.54 -4.87
N ARG A 88 -19.18 9.06 -5.17
CA ARG A 88 -20.20 8.34 -5.95
C ARG A 88 -21.05 9.32 -6.75
N ASP A 89 -21.33 8.98 -8.00
CA ASP A 89 -22.22 9.77 -8.87
C ASP A 89 -21.84 11.27 -8.92
N ASN A 90 -20.54 11.58 -8.95
CA ASN A 90 -19.97 12.92 -8.91
C ASN A 90 -20.28 13.72 -7.64
N LYS A 91 -20.52 13.04 -6.53
CA LYS A 91 -20.77 13.63 -5.22
C LYS A 91 -19.78 13.12 -4.20
N ARG A 92 -19.53 13.97 -3.22
CA ARG A 92 -18.77 13.64 -2.01
C ARG A 92 -19.78 13.49 -0.87
N ASP A 93 -20.07 12.26 -0.49
CA ASP A 93 -20.93 11.97 0.63
C ASP A 93 -20.08 11.64 1.85
N THR A 94 -20.18 12.41 2.92
CA THR A 94 -19.51 12.09 4.18
C THR A 94 -20.27 10.95 4.86
N LEU A 95 -19.65 9.78 4.92
CA LEU A 95 -20.22 8.59 5.56
C LEU A 95 -20.21 8.75 7.09
N PHE A 96 -19.06 9.11 7.63
CA PHE A 96 -18.83 9.37 9.06
C PHE A 96 -17.50 10.12 9.25
N TYR A 97 -17.16 10.41 10.50
CA TYR A 97 -15.89 11.07 10.85
C TYR A 97 -15.33 10.58 12.18
N TYR A 98 -14.03 10.77 12.36
CA TYR A 98 -13.35 10.56 13.63
C TYR A 98 -12.98 11.89 14.28
N ASP A 99 -13.21 12.02 15.59
CA ASP A 99 -12.70 13.11 16.40
C ASP A 99 -11.33 12.73 16.98
N LYS A 100 -10.33 13.58 16.74
CA LYS A 100 -8.94 13.40 17.21
C LYS A 100 -8.35 11.99 16.96
N PRO A 101 -8.41 11.45 15.73
CA PRO A 101 -7.86 10.14 15.46
C PRO A 101 -6.34 10.16 15.59
N ASP A 102 -5.78 9.10 16.19
CA ASP A 102 -4.34 8.87 16.21
C ASP A 102 -3.97 7.73 15.24
N PHE A 103 -3.92 8.03 13.96
CA PHE A 103 -3.57 7.07 12.91
C PHE A 103 -2.08 6.69 12.89
N THR A 104 -1.28 7.15 13.85
CA THR A 104 0.08 6.62 14.07
C THR A 104 0.03 5.26 14.75
N GLN A 105 -1.10 4.87 15.34
CA GLN A 105 -1.32 3.62 16.04
C GLN A 105 -2.08 2.62 15.18
N SER A 106 -1.64 1.37 15.17
CA SER A 106 -2.29 0.28 14.43
C SER A 106 -3.75 0.08 14.83
N ALA A 107 -4.08 0.25 16.12
CA ALA A 107 -5.46 0.11 16.60
C ALA A 107 -6.44 1.11 15.97
N ALA A 108 -6.02 2.38 15.80
CA ALA A 108 -6.86 3.40 15.16
C ALA A 108 -7.03 3.14 13.65
N LEU A 109 -5.98 2.67 12.99
CA LEU A 109 -6.06 2.24 11.58
C LEU A 109 -6.94 1.00 11.43
N THR A 110 -6.81 0.01 12.32
CA THR A 110 -7.68 -1.19 12.34
C THR A 110 -9.14 -0.78 12.47
N GLN A 111 -9.45 0.14 13.40
CA GLN A 111 -10.82 0.63 13.58
C GLN A 111 -11.34 1.31 12.30
N MET A 112 -10.53 2.19 11.69
CA MET A 112 -10.89 2.85 10.44
C MET A 112 -11.18 1.84 9.32
N LEU A 113 -10.31 0.85 9.12
CA LEU A 113 -10.50 -0.18 8.10
C LEU A 113 -11.76 -1.00 8.37
N SER A 114 -11.99 -1.41 9.63
CA SER A 114 -13.16 -2.20 10.03
C SER A 114 -14.47 -1.43 9.80
N ASP A 115 -14.49 -0.14 10.12
CA ASP A 115 -15.66 0.72 9.90
C ASP A 115 -15.93 0.92 8.40
N ILE A 116 -14.87 1.09 7.58
CA ILE A 116 -15.00 1.16 6.13
C ILE A 116 -15.49 -0.16 5.55
N ILE A 117 -14.96 -1.31 5.97
CA ILE A 117 -15.41 -2.63 5.53
C ILE A 117 -16.88 -2.84 5.85
N THR A 118 -17.33 -2.39 7.02
CA THR A 118 -18.74 -2.49 7.44
C THR A 118 -19.64 -1.58 6.60
N THR A 119 -19.18 -0.37 6.27
CA THR A 119 -19.98 0.64 5.57
C THR A 119 -19.93 0.46 4.06
N ALA A 120 -18.79 -0.01 3.54
CA ALA A 120 -18.53 -0.24 2.13
C ALA A 120 -18.02 -1.67 1.87
N PRO A 121 -18.86 -2.71 2.16
CA PRO A 121 -18.46 -4.10 1.98
C PRO A 121 -18.16 -4.40 0.51
N ALA A 122 -17.09 -5.16 0.29
CA ALA A 122 -16.64 -5.56 -1.04
C ALA A 122 -16.00 -6.96 -1.03
N LYS A 123 -15.89 -7.56 -2.22
CA LYS A 123 -15.16 -8.83 -2.39
C LYS A 123 -13.65 -8.63 -2.32
N LYS A 124 -13.17 -7.47 -2.78
CA LYS A 124 -11.76 -7.07 -2.82
C LYS A 124 -11.61 -5.66 -2.24
N TYR A 125 -10.45 -5.42 -1.69
CA TYR A 125 -10.07 -4.10 -1.19
C TYR A 125 -8.69 -3.72 -1.72
N SER A 126 -8.49 -2.42 -1.96
CA SER A 126 -7.17 -1.85 -2.25
C SER A 126 -6.94 -0.62 -1.38
N PHE A 127 -5.68 -0.35 -1.09
CA PHE A 127 -5.29 0.77 -0.24
C PHE A 127 -4.35 1.70 -1.00
N VAL A 128 -4.66 2.99 -1.00
CA VAL A 128 -3.85 4.04 -1.61
C VAL A 128 -3.49 5.04 -0.51
N GLY A 129 -2.23 5.04 -0.10
CA GLY A 129 -1.74 5.95 0.94
C GLY A 129 -1.00 7.14 0.35
N GLY A 130 -1.45 8.37 0.61
CA GLY A 130 -0.75 9.60 0.22
C GLY A 130 -0.10 10.29 1.42
N GLY A 131 1.20 10.61 1.30
CA GLY A 131 1.95 11.23 2.38
C GLY A 131 3.44 11.35 2.12
N HIS A 132 4.16 11.90 3.10
CA HIS A 132 5.61 11.72 3.11
C HIS A 132 5.95 10.24 3.27
N GLY A 133 6.84 9.73 2.44
CA GLY A 133 7.35 8.37 2.52
C GLY A 133 8.83 8.37 2.91
N THR A 134 9.23 7.44 3.73
CA THR A 134 10.63 7.25 4.15
C THR A 134 10.98 5.78 4.34
N ALA A 135 10.28 4.91 3.62
CA ALA A 135 10.47 3.47 3.68
C ALA A 135 10.32 2.89 5.11
N TRP A 136 11.14 1.93 5.46
CA TRP A 136 11.19 1.19 6.73
C TRP A 136 11.66 2.03 7.93
N MET A 137 12.24 3.20 7.71
CA MET A 137 12.90 3.94 8.80
C MET A 137 11.92 4.27 9.94
N PRO A 138 12.33 4.15 11.23
CA PRO A 138 11.45 4.35 12.39
C PRO A 138 10.83 5.75 12.48
N ALA A 139 9.61 5.85 13.00
CA ALA A 139 8.85 7.10 13.08
C ALA A 139 9.43 8.14 14.06
N ASP A 140 10.25 7.74 15.03
CA ASP A 140 10.69 8.53 16.18
C ASP A 140 12.06 9.22 16.02
N VAL A 141 12.80 8.96 14.96
CA VAL A 141 14.13 9.56 14.77
C VAL A 141 14.02 11.02 14.30
N LYS A 142 14.48 11.93 15.15
CA LYS A 142 14.29 13.38 15.05
C LYS A 142 14.95 14.10 13.86
N THR A 143 15.81 13.46 13.09
CA THR A 143 16.68 14.15 12.12
C THR A 143 16.39 13.88 10.66
N LEU A 144 15.62 12.86 10.33
CA LEU A 144 15.16 12.57 8.98
C LEU A 144 13.67 12.22 9.06
N SER A 145 12.88 12.74 8.17
CA SER A 145 11.44 12.49 8.08
C SER A 145 11.17 11.00 7.82
N LYS A 146 10.45 10.27 8.67
CA LYS A 146 10.48 8.81 8.71
C LYS A 146 9.12 8.18 8.78
N SER A 147 8.95 7.05 8.07
CA SER A 147 7.69 6.34 7.91
C SER A 147 6.70 7.04 6.95
N PHE A 148 5.49 6.55 6.86
CA PHE A 148 4.46 7.08 5.98
C PHE A 148 3.55 8.08 6.72
N GLY A 149 3.20 9.21 6.13
CA GLY A 149 2.21 10.14 6.68
C GLY A 149 2.65 11.61 6.72
N GLY A 150 2.16 12.36 7.72
CA GLY A 150 2.46 13.79 7.89
C GLY A 150 3.72 14.06 8.70
N VAL A 151 4.19 15.30 8.69
CA VAL A 151 5.46 15.72 9.35
C VAL A 151 5.56 15.31 10.82
N ASN A 152 4.46 15.30 11.57
CA ASN A 152 4.42 14.94 12.99
C ASN A 152 3.38 13.85 13.29
N THR A 153 2.89 13.15 12.28
CA THR A 153 1.83 12.14 12.38
C THR A 153 2.18 10.97 11.48
N LYS A 154 3.32 10.33 11.79
CA LYS A 154 3.86 9.25 10.98
C LYS A 154 3.46 7.91 11.53
N THR A 155 3.13 7.01 10.62
CA THR A 155 2.74 5.63 10.89
C THR A 155 3.88 4.70 10.46
N GLY A 156 4.30 3.78 11.29
CA GLY A 156 5.23 2.71 10.92
C GLY A 156 4.60 1.79 9.86
N ILE A 157 5.42 1.23 9.00
CA ILE A 157 4.96 0.27 7.98
C ILE A 157 4.37 -0.95 8.66
N GLU A 158 4.96 -1.41 9.75
CA GLU A 158 4.48 -2.52 10.56
C GLU A 158 3.09 -2.24 11.14
N ASN A 159 2.80 -0.99 11.54
CA ASN A 159 1.48 -0.61 12.04
C ASN A 159 0.41 -0.64 10.93
N ILE A 160 0.78 -0.34 9.68
CA ILE A 160 -0.11 -0.49 8.52
C ILE A 160 -0.37 -1.98 8.25
N ALA A 161 0.68 -2.81 8.24
CA ALA A 161 0.56 -4.25 8.07
C ALA A 161 -0.33 -4.87 9.16
N GLU A 162 -0.05 -4.57 10.42
CA GLU A 162 -0.84 -5.04 11.57
C GLU A 162 -2.31 -4.60 11.48
N ALA A 163 -2.56 -3.35 11.08
CA ALA A 163 -3.93 -2.85 10.96
C ALA A 163 -4.74 -3.58 9.88
N ILE A 164 -4.14 -3.84 8.72
CA ILE A 164 -4.78 -4.59 7.63
C ILE A 164 -5.04 -6.04 8.07
N GLN A 165 -4.06 -6.68 8.72
CA GLN A 165 -4.18 -8.03 9.24
C GLN A 165 -5.29 -8.13 10.29
N ASN A 166 -5.34 -7.20 11.26
CA ASN A 166 -6.35 -7.16 12.31
C ASN A 166 -7.75 -6.84 11.78
N ALA A 167 -7.87 -6.11 10.67
CA ALA A 167 -9.13 -5.89 9.96
C ALA A 167 -9.63 -7.15 9.23
N GLY A 168 -8.82 -8.22 9.16
CA GLY A 168 -9.18 -9.52 8.58
C GLY A 168 -9.31 -9.52 7.06
N ILE A 169 -8.65 -8.61 6.37
CA ILE A 169 -8.67 -8.51 4.90
C ILE A 169 -7.25 -8.61 4.33
N LYS A 170 -7.18 -8.89 3.03
CA LYS A 170 -5.97 -8.76 2.23
C LYS A 170 -6.23 -7.78 1.09
N MET A 171 -5.31 -6.85 0.87
CA MET A 171 -5.43 -5.88 -0.20
C MET A 171 -5.06 -6.51 -1.55
N GLN A 172 -5.81 -6.20 -2.61
CA GLN A 172 -5.40 -6.55 -3.97
C GLN A 172 -4.11 -5.82 -4.33
N TYR A 173 -4.03 -4.53 -3.97
CA TYR A 173 -2.78 -3.78 -4.00
C TYR A 173 -2.73 -2.74 -2.87
N ILE A 174 -1.51 -2.40 -2.49
CA ILE A 174 -1.19 -1.20 -1.71
C ILE A 174 -0.39 -0.29 -2.62
N LEU A 175 -0.87 0.93 -2.86
CA LEU A 175 -0.16 1.98 -3.60
C LEU A 175 0.26 3.08 -2.62
N PHE A 176 1.53 3.41 -2.60
CA PHE A 176 2.04 4.55 -1.87
C PHE A 176 2.33 5.73 -2.80
N ASP A 177 1.58 6.79 -2.62
CA ASP A 177 1.84 8.11 -3.20
C ASP A 177 2.78 8.89 -2.27
N GLY A 178 4.05 8.48 -2.28
CA GLY A 178 5.09 8.99 -1.40
C GLY A 178 6.49 8.52 -1.80
N CYS A 179 7.51 9.22 -1.27
CA CYS A 179 8.91 8.95 -1.58
C CYS A 179 9.39 7.61 -0.99
N PHE A 180 10.30 6.91 -1.66
CA PHE A 180 11.05 5.75 -1.17
C PHE A 180 10.23 4.51 -0.77
N MET A 181 8.94 4.44 -1.14
CA MET A 181 8.05 3.38 -0.68
C MET A 181 8.20 2.06 -1.45
N SER A 182 8.92 2.04 -2.59
CA SER A 182 9.36 0.81 -3.27
C SER A 182 10.77 0.41 -2.81
N ASN A 183 10.88 0.13 -1.51
CA ASN A 183 12.08 -0.31 -0.82
C ASN A 183 11.86 -1.75 -0.34
N VAL A 184 12.87 -2.63 -0.46
CA VAL A 184 12.68 -4.06 -0.21
C VAL A 184 12.25 -4.36 1.23
N GLU A 185 12.78 -3.62 2.21
CA GLU A 185 12.41 -3.76 3.61
C GLU A 185 10.92 -3.41 3.82
N THR A 186 10.44 -2.36 3.15
CA THR A 186 9.04 -1.93 3.19
C THR A 186 8.10 -2.93 2.53
N VAL A 187 8.41 -3.36 1.28
CA VAL A 187 7.51 -4.27 0.56
C VAL A 187 7.51 -5.66 1.19
N TYR A 188 8.61 -6.09 1.79
CA TYR A 188 8.69 -7.36 2.51
C TYR A 188 7.83 -7.35 3.77
N ALA A 189 7.81 -6.27 4.54
CA ALA A 189 6.95 -6.12 5.71
C ALA A 189 5.44 -6.18 5.37
N LEU A 190 5.07 -5.78 4.15
CA LEU A 190 3.67 -5.77 3.68
C LEU A 190 3.24 -7.03 2.91
N ARG A 191 4.16 -8.00 2.66
CA ARG A 191 3.93 -9.15 1.75
C ARG A 191 2.74 -10.02 2.12
N ASN A 192 2.40 -10.08 3.41
CA ASN A 192 1.31 -10.93 3.90
C ASN A 192 -0.07 -10.26 3.83
N VAL A 193 -0.12 -8.93 3.63
CA VAL A 193 -1.35 -8.14 3.71
C VAL A 193 -1.77 -7.53 2.37
N ALA A 194 -0.99 -7.71 1.31
CA ALA A 194 -1.33 -7.32 -0.05
C ALA A 194 -0.84 -8.33 -1.07
N ASP A 195 -1.48 -8.38 -2.26
CA ASP A 195 -0.99 -9.19 -3.38
C ASP A 195 0.09 -8.45 -4.16
N TYR A 196 -0.04 -7.13 -4.29
CA TYR A 196 0.93 -6.26 -4.93
C TYR A 196 1.18 -5.01 -4.12
N ILE A 197 2.42 -4.52 -4.15
CA ILE A 197 2.82 -3.26 -3.50
C ILE A 197 3.42 -2.36 -4.58
N ILE A 198 2.89 -1.14 -4.69
CA ILE A 198 3.22 -0.16 -5.73
C ILE A 198 3.84 1.07 -5.05
N GLY A 199 4.96 1.52 -5.56
CA GLY A 199 5.61 2.71 -5.01
C GLY A 199 6.78 3.20 -5.84
N CYS A 200 7.35 4.31 -5.42
CA CYS A 200 8.57 4.89 -5.98
C CYS A 200 9.77 4.51 -5.12
N PRO A 201 10.86 3.95 -5.68
CA PRO A 201 12.08 3.69 -4.90
C PRO A 201 12.92 4.95 -4.66
N THR A 202 12.58 6.07 -5.32
CA THR A 202 13.21 7.38 -5.16
C THR A 202 12.25 8.42 -4.59
N GLU A 203 12.67 9.67 -4.50
CA GLU A 203 11.75 10.78 -4.26
C GLU A 203 10.75 10.91 -5.42
N ILE A 204 9.49 11.21 -5.09
CA ILE A 204 8.43 11.57 -6.04
C ILE A 204 8.16 13.07 -5.93
N MET A 205 7.85 13.71 -7.04
CA MET A 205 7.51 15.14 -7.06
C MET A 205 6.20 15.39 -6.29
N ILE A 206 6.03 16.63 -5.82
CA ILE A 206 4.87 17.06 -5.02
C ILE A 206 3.50 16.82 -5.71
N LYS A 207 3.48 16.62 -7.02
CA LYS A 207 2.26 16.19 -7.75
C LYS A 207 1.81 14.81 -7.31
N GLY A 208 2.75 13.94 -6.92
CA GLY A 208 2.47 12.56 -6.57
C GLY A 208 2.03 11.71 -7.77
N ILE A 209 1.15 10.77 -7.54
CA ILE A 209 0.55 9.95 -8.60
C ILE A 209 -0.36 10.82 -9.46
N PRO A 210 -0.18 10.87 -10.79
CA PRO A 210 -1.05 11.59 -11.71
C PRO A 210 -2.35 10.79 -11.94
N TYR A 211 -3.28 10.83 -10.97
CA TYR A 211 -4.47 9.96 -10.95
C TYR A 211 -5.31 10.03 -12.23
N GLN A 212 -5.47 11.21 -12.83
CA GLN A 212 -6.19 11.35 -14.11
C GLN A 212 -5.59 10.50 -15.23
N ASN A 213 -4.27 10.28 -15.22
CA ASN A 213 -3.57 9.51 -16.24
C ASN A 213 -3.51 8.02 -15.90
N CYS A 214 -3.37 7.69 -14.62
CA CYS A 214 -2.99 6.36 -14.16
C CYS A 214 -4.16 5.54 -13.61
N ALA A 215 -5.19 6.17 -13.02
CA ALA A 215 -6.23 5.47 -12.26
C ALA A 215 -6.98 4.40 -13.04
N LYS A 216 -7.24 4.62 -14.33
CA LYS A 216 -7.94 3.66 -15.20
C LYS A 216 -7.24 2.31 -15.33
N PHE A 217 -5.93 2.24 -15.09
CA PHE A 217 -5.15 1.00 -15.13
C PHE A 217 -5.19 0.22 -13.82
N LEU A 218 -5.66 0.84 -12.73
CA LEU A 218 -5.85 0.20 -11.43
C LEU A 218 -7.29 -0.23 -11.18
N SER A 219 -8.19 0.13 -12.10
CA SER A 219 -9.58 -0.31 -12.10
C SER A 219 -9.68 -1.78 -12.51
N ASP A 220 -10.83 -2.39 -12.24
CA ASP A 220 -11.18 -3.75 -12.62
C ASP A 220 -10.60 -4.87 -11.71
N ASP A 221 -11.13 -6.04 -11.93
CA ASP A 221 -10.74 -7.28 -11.25
C ASP A 221 -9.28 -7.67 -11.47
N ALA A 222 -8.69 -7.24 -12.58
CA ALA A 222 -7.30 -7.50 -12.97
C ALA A 222 -6.62 -6.20 -13.42
N PRO A 223 -6.05 -5.42 -12.49
CA PRO A 223 -5.34 -4.18 -12.82
C PRO A 223 -4.23 -4.38 -13.86
N ASP A 224 -4.13 -3.45 -14.81
CA ASP A 224 -3.02 -3.38 -15.76
C ASP A 224 -1.84 -2.61 -15.14
N TYR A 225 -1.06 -3.29 -14.32
CA TYR A 225 0.09 -2.68 -13.64
C TYR A 225 1.18 -2.19 -14.60
N ASP A 226 1.33 -2.80 -15.78
CA ASP A 226 2.27 -2.34 -16.78
C ASP A 226 1.80 -1.04 -17.43
N GLY A 227 0.50 -0.97 -17.78
CA GLY A 227 -0.12 0.26 -18.24
C GLY A 227 -0.06 1.39 -17.20
N PHE A 228 -0.26 1.07 -15.92
CA PHE A 228 -0.10 2.03 -14.82
C PHE A 228 1.33 2.60 -14.77
N CYS A 229 2.34 1.74 -14.77
CA CYS A 229 3.73 2.16 -14.74
C CYS A 229 4.09 3.04 -15.95
N ARG A 230 3.68 2.64 -17.16
CA ARG A 230 3.91 3.46 -18.37
C ARG A 230 3.24 4.82 -18.28
N ALA A 231 1.94 4.88 -17.94
CA ALA A 231 1.21 6.14 -17.84
C ALA A 231 1.82 7.10 -16.79
N PHE A 232 2.34 6.56 -15.68
CA PHE A 232 3.08 7.32 -14.69
C PHE A 232 4.34 7.94 -15.28
N CYS A 233 5.16 7.15 -15.97
CA CYS A 233 6.40 7.63 -16.58
C CYS A 233 6.14 8.63 -17.71
N ASP A 234 5.17 8.34 -18.59
CA ASP A 234 4.78 9.23 -19.69
C ASP A 234 4.39 10.62 -19.17
N TYR A 235 3.68 10.66 -18.03
CA TYR A 235 3.36 11.93 -17.39
C TYR A 235 4.63 12.66 -16.92
N TYR A 236 5.55 11.96 -16.25
CA TYR A 236 6.77 12.58 -15.72
C TYR A 236 7.82 12.90 -16.77
N GLU A 237 7.76 12.28 -17.96
CA GLU A 237 8.55 12.70 -19.13
C GLU A 237 8.14 14.10 -19.64
N THR A 238 6.92 14.55 -19.34
CA THR A 238 6.47 15.90 -19.72
C THR A 238 6.93 16.99 -18.76
N TYR A 239 7.54 16.66 -17.64
CA TYR A 239 8.09 17.64 -16.71
C TYR A 239 9.29 18.37 -17.32
N GLU A 240 9.52 19.60 -16.91
CA GLU A 240 10.72 20.38 -17.30
C GLU A 240 12.01 19.60 -17.04
N THR A 241 12.05 18.85 -15.94
CA THR A 241 13.07 17.83 -15.67
C THR A 241 12.34 16.48 -15.58
N PRO A 242 12.43 15.61 -16.61
CA PRO A 242 11.88 14.27 -16.53
C PRO A 242 12.44 13.52 -15.31
N CYS A 243 11.54 13.04 -14.43
CA CYS A 243 11.95 12.54 -13.12
C CYS A 243 10.88 11.66 -12.48
N GLY A 244 10.68 10.47 -12.99
CA GLY A 244 9.73 9.51 -12.44
C GLY A 244 10.34 8.13 -12.28
N THR A 245 10.06 7.47 -11.17
CA THR A 245 10.38 6.05 -10.95
C THR A 245 9.17 5.40 -10.33
N ILE A 246 8.78 4.24 -10.81
CA ILE A 246 7.66 3.47 -10.25
C ILE A 246 7.92 1.98 -10.42
N ALA A 247 7.52 1.18 -9.44
CA ALA A 247 7.59 -0.26 -9.53
C ALA A 247 6.41 -0.93 -8.80
N VAL A 248 6.13 -2.16 -9.20
CA VAL A 248 5.11 -3.02 -8.62
C VAL A 248 5.78 -4.30 -8.14
N ALA A 249 5.80 -4.51 -6.84
CA ALA A 249 6.30 -5.73 -6.22
C ALA A 249 5.16 -6.76 -6.08
N CYS A 250 5.44 -8.01 -6.48
CA CYS A 250 4.55 -9.16 -6.32
C CYS A 250 4.85 -9.86 -4.99
N SER A 251 3.93 -9.80 -4.04
CA SER A 251 4.14 -10.28 -2.67
C SER A 251 4.44 -11.77 -2.59
N SER A 252 3.82 -12.59 -3.44
CA SER A 252 4.04 -14.05 -3.45
C SER A 252 5.46 -14.47 -3.85
N GLU A 253 6.25 -13.58 -4.44
CA GLU A 253 7.61 -13.84 -4.90
C GLU A 253 8.69 -13.33 -3.94
N LEU A 254 8.30 -12.60 -2.87
CA LEU A 254 9.26 -11.95 -1.97
C LEU A 254 9.95 -12.93 -1.01
N GLU A 255 9.27 -13.98 -0.57
CA GLU A 255 9.92 -15.02 0.26
C GLU A 255 11.03 -15.75 -0.52
N ALA A 256 10.75 -16.13 -1.78
CA ALA A 256 11.77 -16.75 -2.63
C ALA A 256 12.94 -15.79 -2.95
N LEU A 257 12.66 -14.47 -3.04
CA LEU A 257 13.70 -13.45 -3.18
C LEU A 257 14.58 -13.38 -1.92
N ALA A 258 13.96 -13.42 -0.73
CA ALA A 258 14.68 -13.44 0.54
C ALA A 258 15.54 -14.72 0.71
N ASP A 259 15.02 -15.86 0.27
CA ASP A 259 15.79 -17.13 0.32
C ASP A 259 17.08 -17.07 -0.51
N VAL A 260 17.00 -16.56 -1.75
CA VAL A 260 18.20 -16.39 -2.58
C VAL A 260 19.15 -15.35 -1.98
N MET A 261 18.61 -14.23 -1.46
CA MET A 261 19.43 -13.20 -0.81
C MET A 261 20.15 -13.76 0.42
N ARG A 262 19.50 -14.63 1.21
CA ARG A 262 20.12 -15.32 2.36
C ARG A 262 21.32 -16.16 1.95
N GLU A 263 21.23 -16.89 0.85
CA GLU A 263 22.35 -17.67 0.34
C GLU A 263 23.51 -16.77 -0.14
N ILE A 264 23.19 -15.64 -0.74
CA ILE A 264 24.18 -14.60 -1.11
C ILE A 264 24.86 -14.07 0.15
N ASN A 265 24.11 -13.62 1.15
CA ASN A 265 24.66 -13.03 2.38
C ASN A 265 25.53 -14.04 3.17
N LYS A 266 25.19 -15.33 3.16
CA LYS A 266 26.04 -16.38 3.77
C LYS A 266 27.37 -16.55 3.06
N SER A 267 27.39 -16.41 1.74
CA SER A 267 28.58 -16.65 0.92
C SER A 267 29.42 -15.38 0.71
N GLN A 268 28.82 -14.21 0.79
CA GLN A 268 29.41 -12.92 0.50
C GLN A 268 29.16 -11.96 1.68
N PRO A 269 30.13 -11.77 2.59
CA PRO A 269 29.99 -10.78 3.67
C PRO A 269 29.87 -9.36 3.07
N PHE A 270 29.09 -8.53 3.72
CA PHE A 270 28.92 -7.14 3.32
C PHE A 270 30.26 -6.41 3.29
N ASP A 271 30.52 -5.72 2.18
CA ASP A 271 31.68 -4.86 1.99
C ASP A 271 31.22 -3.46 1.58
N ALA A 272 31.40 -2.49 2.45
CA ALA A 272 30.97 -1.11 2.19
C ALA A 272 31.72 -0.45 1.02
N SER A 273 32.89 -0.96 0.62
CA SER A 273 33.69 -0.39 -0.47
C SER A 273 33.00 -0.52 -1.84
N ILE A 274 32.04 -1.46 -2.00
CA ILE A 274 31.31 -1.59 -3.26
C ILE A 274 30.31 -0.44 -3.48
N LEU A 275 29.88 0.24 -2.41
CA LEU A 275 28.78 1.21 -2.47
C LEU A 275 29.09 2.46 -3.29
N ASP A 276 30.35 2.76 -3.52
CA ASP A 276 30.74 3.89 -4.37
C ASP A 276 30.39 3.67 -5.85
N ASP A 277 30.29 2.38 -6.27
CA ASP A 277 29.97 1.98 -7.65
C ASP A 277 28.49 1.60 -7.82
N VAL A 278 27.73 1.46 -6.73
CA VAL A 278 26.30 1.05 -6.77
C VAL A 278 25.40 2.26 -7.01
N GLN A 279 24.39 2.10 -7.86
CA GLN A 279 23.38 3.13 -8.13
C GLN A 279 22.67 3.56 -6.85
N ARG A 280 22.84 4.82 -6.48
CA ARG A 280 22.11 5.45 -5.38
C ARG A 280 20.73 5.88 -5.86
N LEU A 281 19.74 5.71 -4.99
CA LEU A 281 18.34 6.08 -5.23
C LEU A 281 17.86 7.19 -4.30
N ASP A 282 18.76 7.84 -3.60
CA ASP A 282 18.50 9.04 -2.79
C ASP A 282 19.56 10.13 -3.04
N GLY A 283 19.25 11.36 -2.62
CA GLY A 283 20.16 12.50 -2.65
C GLY A 283 20.76 12.86 -1.29
N TYR A 284 20.71 11.98 -0.30
CA TYR A 284 21.22 12.27 1.05
C TYR A 284 22.74 12.34 1.07
N ARG A 285 23.30 13.18 1.95
CA ARG A 285 24.75 13.28 2.12
C ARG A 285 25.37 11.93 2.53
N THR A 286 24.70 11.21 3.41
CA THR A 286 25.01 9.81 3.74
C THR A 286 23.90 8.98 3.09
N PRO A 287 24.21 8.22 2.03
CA PRO A 287 23.20 7.47 1.31
C PRO A 287 22.56 6.38 2.18
N VAL A 288 21.27 6.19 2.00
CA VAL A 288 20.46 5.18 2.69
C VAL A 288 19.97 4.13 1.70
N PHE A 289 19.56 4.58 0.50
CA PHE A 289 18.88 3.77 -0.50
C PHE A 289 19.72 3.54 -1.73
N TYR A 290 19.91 2.28 -2.09
CA TYR A 290 20.64 1.84 -3.28
C TYR A 290 19.73 0.94 -4.13
N ASP A 291 19.95 0.87 -5.43
CA ASP A 291 19.24 -0.08 -6.28
C ASP A 291 19.58 -1.51 -5.87
N LEU A 292 18.54 -2.32 -5.57
CA LEU A 292 18.71 -3.68 -5.06
C LEU A 292 19.44 -4.60 -6.06
N GLY A 293 19.07 -4.51 -7.35
CA GLY A 293 19.68 -5.35 -8.38
C GLY A 293 21.14 -5.03 -8.59
N ASP A 294 21.47 -3.73 -8.65
CA ASP A 294 22.84 -3.25 -8.83
C ASP A 294 23.70 -3.52 -7.58
N TYR A 295 23.14 -3.35 -6.38
CA TYR A 295 23.77 -3.73 -5.11
C TYR A 295 24.19 -5.21 -5.11
N VAL A 296 23.29 -6.11 -5.48
CA VAL A 296 23.59 -7.54 -5.50
C VAL A 296 24.57 -7.90 -6.62
N ALA A 297 24.52 -7.22 -7.77
CA ALA A 297 25.47 -7.43 -8.84
C ALA A 297 26.91 -7.09 -8.42
N HIS A 298 27.10 -6.07 -7.58
CA HIS A 298 28.41 -5.69 -7.03
C HIS A 298 28.85 -6.58 -5.86
N LEU A 299 27.87 -7.02 -5.02
CA LEU A 299 28.15 -7.85 -3.85
C LEU A 299 28.47 -9.31 -4.24
N CYS A 300 27.62 -9.94 -5.07
CA CYS A 300 27.66 -11.37 -5.35
C CYS A 300 28.74 -11.69 -6.38
N LYS A 301 29.70 -12.53 -6.00
CA LYS A 301 30.78 -13.03 -6.88
C LYS A 301 30.49 -14.39 -7.48
N ASP A 302 29.42 -15.07 -7.03
CA ASP A 302 28.97 -16.36 -7.57
C ASP A 302 27.99 -16.11 -8.71
N GLU A 303 28.36 -16.48 -9.94
CA GLU A 303 27.56 -16.26 -11.14
C GLU A 303 26.22 -17.04 -11.10
N GLY A 304 26.22 -18.23 -10.46
CA GLY A 304 25.02 -19.06 -10.33
C GLY A 304 23.99 -18.45 -9.38
N LEU A 305 24.44 -17.95 -8.22
CA LEU A 305 23.60 -17.23 -7.26
C LEU A 305 23.10 -15.90 -7.85
N LEU A 306 23.96 -15.15 -8.55
CA LEU A 306 23.57 -13.91 -9.21
C LEU A 306 22.51 -14.14 -10.29
N THR A 307 22.66 -15.20 -11.10
CA THR A 307 21.68 -15.60 -12.10
C THR A 307 20.34 -15.94 -11.45
N SER A 308 20.38 -16.72 -10.36
CA SER A 308 19.19 -17.10 -9.60
C SER A 308 18.50 -15.89 -8.98
N PHE A 309 19.28 -14.98 -8.42
CA PHE A 309 18.76 -13.72 -7.85
C PHE A 309 18.07 -12.87 -8.90
N ASN A 310 18.71 -12.63 -10.05
CA ASN A 310 18.14 -11.81 -11.12
C ASN A 310 16.85 -12.43 -11.70
N ALA A 311 16.80 -13.75 -11.83
CA ALA A 311 15.59 -14.46 -12.25
C ALA A 311 14.45 -14.29 -11.24
N GLN A 312 14.75 -14.38 -9.92
CA GLN A 312 13.76 -14.22 -8.88
C GLN A 312 13.34 -12.74 -8.70
N LEU A 313 14.29 -11.80 -8.79
CA LEU A 313 13.99 -10.36 -8.76
C LEU A 313 13.04 -9.96 -9.90
N SER A 314 13.23 -10.54 -11.10
CA SER A 314 12.32 -10.28 -12.23
C SER A 314 10.89 -10.77 -12.00
N LYS A 315 10.69 -11.82 -11.18
CA LYS A 315 9.35 -12.27 -10.76
C LYS A 315 8.81 -11.41 -9.62
N ALA A 316 9.65 -11.06 -8.67
CA ALA A 316 9.27 -10.21 -7.54
C ALA A 316 8.92 -8.78 -7.95
N VAL A 317 9.52 -8.27 -9.05
CA VAL A 317 9.24 -6.92 -9.60
C VAL A 317 8.92 -7.04 -11.09
N PRO A 318 7.73 -7.57 -11.43
CA PRO A 318 7.36 -7.84 -12.82
C PRO A 318 7.10 -6.56 -13.63
N TYR A 319 6.69 -5.47 -12.96
CA TYR A 319 6.34 -4.22 -13.63
C TYR A 319 7.12 -3.07 -13.01
N LYS A 320 7.83 -2.34 -13.83
CA LYS A 320 8.59 -1.15 -13.42
C LYS A 320 8.95 -0.30 -14.61
N THR A 321 9.07 1.00 -14.38
CA THR A 321 9.60 1.94 -15.39
C THR A 321 10.18 3.18 -14.72
N HIS A 322 11.01 3.91 -15.46
CA HIS A 322 11.65 5.12 -14.98
C HIS A 322 11.98 6.05 -16.13
N THR A 323 12.10 7.34 -15.84
CA THR A 323 12.71 8.34 -16.73
C THR A 323 14.24 8.25 -16.65
N GLU A 324 14.96 8.91 -17.53
CA GLU A 324 16.46 8.88 -17.53
C GLU A 324 17.07 9.33 -16.20
N TYR A 325 16.35 10.17 -15.46
CA TYR A 325 16.80 10.74 -14.19
C TYR A 325 15.70 10.61 -13.13
N PHE A 326 16.07 10.68 -11.86
CA PHE A 326 15.15 11.09 -10.80
C PHE A 326 15.59 12.44 -10.22
N PHE A 327 14.71 13.09 -9.50
CA PHE A 327 14.97 14.36 -8.84
C PHE A 327 15.02 14.15 -7.32
N SER A 328 16.07 14.68 -6.68
CA SER A 328 16.14 14.78 -5.24
C SER A 328 16.08 16.24 -4.81
N GLU A 329 15.25 16.55 -3.82
CA GLU A 329 15.18 17.89 -3.24
C GLU A 329 16.56 18.40 -2.75
N ARG A 330 17.42 17.48 -2.30
CA ARG A 330 18.74 17.82 -1.74
C ARG A 330 19.85 17.94 -2.77
N SER A 331 19.81 17.08 -3.78
CA SER A 331 20.94 16.92 -4.72
C SER A 331 20.57 17.27 -6.17
N GLY A 332 19.31 17.63 -6.43
CA GLY A 332 18.82 17.93 -7.76
C GLY A 332 18.68 16.67 -8.62
N LYS A 333 18.98 16.80 -9.90
CA LYS A 333 18.82 15.76 -10.93
C LYS A 333 19.92 14.70 -10.82
N ILE A 334 19.53 13.43 -10.68
CA ILE A 334 20.45 12.28 -10.57
C ILE A 334 20.12 11.29 -11.68
N LYS A 335 21.15 10.88 -12.45
CA LYS A 335 21.00 9.92 -13.55
C LYS A 335 20.80 8.50 -13.01
N LEU A 336 19.89 7.76 -13.64
CA LEU A 336 19.69 6.34 -13.41
C LEU A 336 20.51 5.54 -14.44
N ASN A 337 21.56 4.86 -13.99
CA ASN A 337 22.36 3.97 -14.80
C ASN A 337 21.94 2.50 -14.59
N ALA A 338 21.31 2.19 -13.44
CA ALA A 338 20.72 0.91 -13.11
C ALA A 338 19.35 1.13 -12.43
N TYR A 339 18.40 0.24 -12.70
CA TYR A 339 17.07 0.32 -12.13
C TYR A 339 16.41 -1.05 -12.04
N SER A 340 16.33 -1.60 -10.84
CA SER A 340 15.68 -2.87 -10.55
C SER A 340 14.22 -2.72 -10.09
N GLY A 341 13.81 -1.49 -9.75
CA GLY A 341 12.48 -1.16 -9.24
C GLY A 341 12.36 -1.21 -7.72
N LEU A 342 13.29 -1.85 -7.03
CA LEU A 342 13.39 -1.83 -5.56
C LEU A 342 14.68 -1.17 -5.12
N SER A 343 14.61 -0.38 -4.06
CA SER A 343 15.79 0.01 -3.31
C SER A 343 16.04 -0.97 -2.15
N VAL A 344 17.29 -0.97 -1.66
CA VAL A 344 17.73 -1.66 -0.45
C VAL A 344 18.54 -0.71 0.41
N SER A 345 18.52 -0.91 1.71
CA SER A 345 19.35 -0.20 2.68
C SER A 345 20.45 -1.11 3.20
N PRO A 346 21.68 -1.08 2.65
CA PRO A 346 22.77 -1.94 3.07
C PRO A 346 23.18 -1.72 4.54
N LEU A 347 23.89 -2.69 5.15
CA LEU A 347 24.32 -2.68 6.55
C LEU A 347 25.47 -1.68 6.81
N THR A 348 25.35 -0.45 6.34
CA THR A 348 26.26 0.63 6.70
C THR A 348 26.12 1.00 8.17
N GLU A 349 27.15 1.56 8.78
CA GLU A 349 27.09 2.06 10.17
C GLU A 349 25.90 3.02 10.38
N GLY A 350 25.57 3.83 9.38
CA GLY A 350 24.43 4.75 9.40
C GLY A 350 23.09 4.02 9.44
N ASN A 351 22.90 3.03 8.56
CA ASN A 351 21.65 2.27 8.47
C ASN A 351 21.46 1.35 9.68
N VAL A 352 22.54 0.74 10.18
CA VAL A 352 22.51 -0.05 11.43
C VAL A 352 22.08 0.81 12.63
N LYS A 353 22.62 2.03 12.76
CA LYS A 353 22.17 2.98 13.78
C LYS A 353 20.69 3.40 13.64
N LEU A 354 20.13 3.28 12.46
CA LEU A 354 18.72 3.53 12.19
C LEU A 354 17.84 2.29 12.45
N GLY A 355 18.43 1.12 12.71
CA GLY A 355 17.71 -0.12 13.02
C GLY A 355 17.35 -0.94 11.77
N VAL A 356 18.13 -0.85 10.68
CA VAL A 356 17.85 -1.66 9.47
C VAL A 356 17.91 -3.15 9.75
N GLU A 357 18.78 -3.59 10.68
CA GLU A 357 18.93 -4.99 11.06
C GLU A 357 17.69 -5.57 11.76
N ASP A 358 16.81 -4.72 12.29
CA ASP A 358 15.57 -5.12 12.98
C ASP A 358 14.39 -5.25 12.00
N THR A 359 14.60 -5.00 10.70
CA THR A 359 13.54 -5.18 9.68
C THR A 359 13.34 -6.66 9.36
N GLU A 360 12.10 -7.06 9.06
CA GLU A 360 11.77 -8.44 8.68
C GLU A 360 12.61 -8.93 7.47
N TRP A 361 12.95 -8.05 6.53
CA TRP A 361 13.81 -8.38 5.40
C TRP A 361 15.19 -8.84 5.84
N TRP A 362 15.86 -8.05 6.69
CA TRP A 362 17.20 -8.40 7.18
C TRP A 362 17.18 -9.60 8.13
N GLU A 363 16.12 -9.78 8.90
CA GLU A 363 15.92 -11.02 9.68
C GLU A 363 15.79 -12.25 8.77
N ALA A 364 15.04 -12.14 7.67
CA ALA A 364 14.82 -13.23 6.73
C ALA A 364 16.06 -13.57 5.88
N THR A 365 16.96 -12.60 5.68
CA THR A 365 18.11 -12.75 4.75
C THR A 365 19.47 -12.95 5.43
N ARG A 366 19.54 -12.97 6.75
CA ARG A 366 20.76 -13.27 7.52
C ARG A 366 21.02 -14.77 7.71
#